data_d3abfe4d6a157a2fca72c4b28cb9dbfc
#
_entry.id   d3abfe4d6a157a2fca72c4b28cb9dbfc
#
_cell.length_a   1.000
_cell.length_b   1.000
_cell.length_c   1.000
_cell.angle_alpha   90.00
_cell.angle_beta   90.00
_cell.angle_gamma   90.00
#
_symmetry.space_group_name_H-M   'P 1'
#
loop_
_entity.id
_entity.type
_entity.pdbx_description
1 polymer ?
#
loop_
_entity_poly.entity_id
_entity_poly.type
_entity_poly.pdbx_seq_one_letter_code
_entity_poly.pdbx_strand_id
1 'polypeptide(L)'
;MKTPGKKQTPASEAAQEETNLVGRIALLEALCAALDRRREVIEVLEAAEDPDSAVRSMQSTLDLKPEEARAVLDMQLLRLTAAQREKTAAELAEAHLRLHTMRQESAE
;
A
#
# COMPACT_ATOMS: atom_id res chain seq x y z
N MET A 1 37.30 -2.16 -12.25
CA MET A 1 36.93 -2.81 -11.59
C MET A 1 35.78 -2.68 -11.04
N LYS A 2 35.13 -3.21 -10.91
CA LYS A 2 34.06 -3.12 -10.51
C LYS A 2 33.84 -3.38 -9.26
N THR A 3 33.08 -2.96 -8.85
CA THR A 3 32.86 -3.16 -7.63
C THR A 3 31.86 -4.00 -7.50
N PRO A 4 32.00 -4.87 -7.12
CA PRO A 4 31.07 -5.76 -6.98
C PRO A 4 30.31 -5.51 -5.89
N GLY A 5 30.60 -4.81 -5.28
CA GLY A 5 30.02 -4.52 -4.18
C GLY A 5 28.72 -4.92 -3.88
N LYS A 6 28.02 -5.17 -4.77
CA LYS A 6 26.80 -5.38 -4.48
C LYS A 6 26.40 -6.71 -4.16
N LYS A 7 27.19 -7.57 -3.90
CA LYS A 7 26.77 -8.78 -3.52
C LYS A 7 26.06 -8.69 -2.29
N GLN A 8 24.81 -8.88 -2.19
CA GLN A 8 24.08 -8.89 -0.94
C GLN A 8 24.20 -10.22 -0.28
N THR A 9 24.30 -10.24 1.02
CA THR A 9 24.29 -11.49 1.77
C THR A 9 22.85 -11.93 1.87
N PRO A 10 22.57 -13.19 2.15
CA PRO A 10 21.21 -13.65 2.34
C PRO A 10 20.46 -12.89 3.44
N ALA A 11 21.15 -12.52 4.51
CA ALA A 11 20.52 -11.75 5.58
C ALA A 11 20.11 -10.37 5.09
N SER A 12 20.95 -9.71 4.27
CA SER A 12 20.62 -8.41 3.71
C SER A 12 19.48 -8.49 2.73
N GLU A 13 19.44 -9.55 1.96
CA GLU A 13 18.35 -9.76 1.01
C GLU A 13 17.03 -9.99 1.73
N ALA A 14 17.06 -10.76 2.82
CA ALA A 14 15.88 -11.02 3.61
C ALA A 14 15.36 -9.72 4.25
N ALA A 15 16.27 -8.90 4.77
CA ALA A 15 15.89 -7.62 5.36
C ALA A 15 15.27 -6.69 4.31
N GLN A 16 15.83 -6.71 3.10
CA GLN A 16 15.31 -5.88 2.02
C GLN A 16 13.91 -6.37 1.60
N GLU A 17 13.73 -7.67 1.51
CA GLU A 17 12.43 -8.24 1.18
C GLU A 17 11.39 -7.88 2.23
N GLU A 18 11.77 -7.93 3.49
CA GLU A 18 10.84 -7.56 4.56
C GLU A 18 10.47 -6.09 4.46
N THR A 19 11.44 -5.21 4.21
CA THR A 19 11.18 -3.79 4.08
C THR A 19 10.23 -3.52 2.91
N ASN A 20 10.46 -4.17 1.78
CA ASN A 20 9.62 -4.02 0.60
C ASN A 20 8.19 -4.50 0.87
N LEU A 21 8.08 -5.60 1.60
CA LEU A 21 6.78 -6.18 1.91
C LEU A 21 6.00 -5.29 2.87
N VAL A 22 6.69 -4.72 3.87
CA VAL A 22 6.04 -3.78 4.79
C VAL A 22 5.51 -2.56 4.03
N GLY A 23 6.29 -2.06 3.07
CA GLY A 23 5.83 -0.94 2.24
C GLY A 23 4.63 -1.30 1.39
N ARG A 24 4.62 -2.50 0.83
CA ARG A 24 3.49 -2.97 0.03
C ARG A 24 2.23 -3.12 0.90
N ILE A 25 2.39 -3.63 2.11
CA ILE A 25 1.28 -3.76 3.05
C ILE A 25 0.69 -2.39 3.36
N ALA A 26 1.53 -1.39 3.60
CA ALA A 26 1.04 -0.04 3.90
C ALA A 26 0.20 0.51 2.74
N LEU A 27 0.63 0.30 1.50
CA LEU A 27 -0.14 0.73 0.33
C LEU A 27 -1.44 -0.04 0.19
N LEU A 28 -1.40 -1.36 0.41
CA LEU A 28 -2.62 -2.17 0.33
C LEU A 28 -3.61 -1.80 1.43
N GLU A 29 -3.11 -1.47 2.62
CA GLU A 29 -3.97 -1.01 3.71
C GLU A 29 -4.64 0.31 3.35
N ALA A 30 -3.91 1.22 2.71
CA ALA A 30 -4.48 2.49 2.28
C ALA A 30 -5.56 2.27 1.22
N LEU A 31 -5.30 1.39 0.25
CA LEU A 31 -6.29 1.06 -0.78
C LEU A 31 -7.53 0.41 -0.17
N CYS A 32 -7.35 -0.53 0.76
CA CYS A 32 -8.47 -1.17 1.42
C CYS A 32 -9.30 -0.17 2.23
N ALA A 33 -8.63 0.75 2.94
CA ALA A 33 -9.34 1.77 3.69
C ALA A 33 -10.18 2.66 2.76
N ALA A 34 -9.59 3.03 1.62
CA ALA A 34 -10.30 3.83 0.63
C ALA A 34 -11.50 3.07 0.06
N LEU A 35 -11.32 1.79 -0.24
CA LEU A 35 -12.40 0.97 -0.79
C LEU A 35 -13.53 0.76 0.21
N ASP A 36 -13.19 0.63 1.49
CA ASP A 36 -14.20 0.51 2.54
C ASP A 36 -14.98 1.80 2.73
N ARG A 37 -14.34 2.92 2.46
CA ARG A 37 -14.96 4.25 2.63
C ARG A 37 -15.10 4.96 1.27
N ARG A 38 -15.37 4.20 0.23
CA ARG A 38 -15.33 4.71 -1.14
C ARG A 38 -16.28 5.86 -1.41
N ARG A 39 -17.40 5.92 -0.69
CA ARG A 39 -18.32 7.05 -0.87
C ARG A 39 -17.72 8.34 -0.36
N GLU A 40 -17.00 8.27 0.77
CA GLU A 40 -16.30 9.43 1.29
C GLU A 40 -15.16 9.85 0.35
N VAL A 41 -14.47 8.87 -0.23
CA VAL A 41 -13.41 9.15 -1.19
C VAL A 41 -13.96 9.93 -2.37
N ILE A 42 -15.09 9.49 -2.90
CA ILE A 42 -15.71 10.17 -4.03
C ILE A 42 -16.15 11.58 -3.65
N GLU A 43 -16.71 11.75 -2.44
CA GLU A 43 -17.11 13.08 -1.97
C GLU A 43 -15.92 14.02 -1.86
N VAL A 44 -14.79 13.51 -1.35
CA VAL A 44 -13.58 14.30 -1.24
C VAL A 44 -13.10 14.75 -2.62
N LEU A 45 -13.13 13.83 -3.59
CA LEU A 45 -12.70 14.15 -4.94
C LEU A 45 -13.61 15.17 -5.60
N GLU A 46 -14.91 15.04 -5.40
CA GLU A 46 -15.86 15.97 -6.00
C GLU A 46 -15.72 17.38 -5.42
N ALA A 47 -15.35 17.48 -4.15
CA ALA A 47 -15.20 18.77 -3.50
C ALA A 47 -13.84 19.43 -3.74
N ALA A 48 -12.85 18.67 -4.20
CA ALA A 48 -11.51 19.19 -4.40
C ALA A 48 -11.44 20.04 -5.67
N GLU A 49 -10.73 21.16 -5.59
CA GLU A 49 -10.60 22.04 -6.74
C GLU A 49 -9.50 21.61 -7.68
N ASP A 50 -8.50 20.92 -7.17
CA ASP A 50 -7.36 20.51 -7.96
C ASP A 50 -6.71 19.28 -7.35
N PRO A 51 -5.78 18.63 -8.05
CA PRO A 51 -5.15 17.41 -7.53
C PRO A 51 -4.43 17.60 -6.20
N ASP A 52 -3.79 18.74 -5.99
CA ASP A 52 -3.05 18.95 -4.75
C ASP A 52 -3.99 19.04 -3.54
N SER A 53 -5.11 19.74 -3.69
CA SER A 53 -6.09 19.79 -2.61
C SER A 53 -6.73 18.43 -2.37
N ALA A 54 -6.89 17.64 -3.43
CA ALA A 54 -7.41 16.28 -3.30
C ALA A 54 -6.47 15.41 -2.47
N VAL A 55 -5.17 15.52 -2.70
CA VAL A 55 -4.17 14.77 -1.92
C VAL A 55 -4.27 15.15 -0.44
N ARG A 56 -4.31 16.46 -0.14
CA ARG A 56 -4.36 16.92 1.24
C ARG A 56 -5.64 16.45 1.93
N SER A 57 -6.77 16.53 1.24
CA SER A 57 -8.04 16.11 1.81
C SER A 57 -8.07 14.60 2.05
N MET A 58 -7.49 13.83 1.14
CA MET A 58 -7.43 12.38 1.29
C MET A 58 -6.55 11.99 2.46
N GLN A 59 -5.42 12.69 2.65
CA GLN A 59 -4.57 12.44 3.79
C GLN A 59 -5.31 12.65 5.10
N SER A 60 -6.08 13.74 5.17
CA SER A 60 -6.83 14.05 6.38
C SER A 60 -7.97 13.07 6.60
N THR A 61 -8.71 12.75 5.57
CA THR A 61 -9.91 11.92 5.69
C THR A 61 -9.58 10.48 6.07
N LEU A 62 -8.50 9.94 5.49
CA LEU A 62 -8.14 8.54 5.72
C LEU A 62 -6.88 8.37 6.59
N ASP A 63 -6.31 9.47 7.07
CA ASP A 63 -5.09 9.44 7.91
C ASP A 63 -3.95 8.76 7.14
N LEU A 64 -3.63 9.28 5.98
CA LEU A 64 -2.64 8.68 5.09
C LEU A 64 -1.42 9.57 4.93
N LYS A 65 -0.30 8.94 4.58
CA LYS A 65 0.88 9.67 4.14
C LYS A 65 0.65 10.17 2.72
N PRO A 66 1.41 11.18 2.27
CA PRO A 66 1.19 11.74 0.93
C PRO A 66 1.26 10.70 -0.18
N GLU A 67 2.24 9.80 -0.13
CA GLU A 67 2.38 8.79 -1.18
C GLU A 67 1.24 7.77 -1.15
N GLU A 68 0.71 7.49 0.02
CA GLU A 68 -0.44 6.60 0.16
C GLU A 68 -1.69 7.26 -0.41
N ALA A 69 -1.87 8.56 -0.13
CA ALA A 69 -3.00 9.30 -0.66
C ALA A 69 -2.93 9.35 -2.20
N ARG A 70 -1.73 9.56 -2.74
CA ARG A 70 -1.55 9.55 -4.20
C ARG A 70 -1.88 8.19 -4.80
N ALA A 71 -1.49 7.11 -4.14
CA ALA A 71 -1.82 5.77 -4.61
C ALA A 71 -3.33 5.55 -4.65
N VAL A 72 -4.04 6.03 -3.63
CA VAL A 72 -5.50 5.94 -3.60
C VAL A 72 -6.10 6.72 -4.77
N LEU A 73 -5.60 7.94 -5.00
CA LEU A 73 -6.14 8.78 -6.05
C LEU A 73 -5.84 8.25 -7.45
N ASP A 74 -4.73 7.51 -7.58
CA ASP A 74 -4.34 6.94 -8.87
C ASP A 74 -4.95 5.57 -9.15
N MET A 75 -5.67 4.99 -8.20
CA MET A 75 -6.21 3.65 -8.44
C MET A 75 -7.29 3.69 -9.52
N GLN A 76 -7.37 2.61 -10.25
CA GLN A 76 -8.37 2.51 -11.30
C GLN A 76 -9.76 2.35 -10.70
N LEU A 77 -10.75 2.96 -11.34
CA LEU A 77 -12.12 2.87 -10.87
C LEU A 77 -12.65 1.45 -10.84
N LEU A 78 -12.08 0.57 -11.67
CA LEU A 78 -12.47 -0.84 -11.66
C LEU A 78 -12.26 -1.51 -10.31
N ARG A 79 -11.35 -0.99 -9.48
CA ARG A 79 -11.15 -1.57 -8.16
C ARG A 79 -12.36 -1.41 -7.26
N LEU A 80 -13.31 -0.54 -7.65
CA LEU A 80 -14.52 -0.35 -6.87
C LEU A 80 -15.52 -1.51 -7.04
N THR A 81 -15.32 -2.36 -8.05
CA THR A 81 -16.23 -3.50 -8.23
C THR A 81 -16.07 -4.50 -7.09
N ALA A 82 -17.12 -5.23 -6.80
CA ALA A 82 -17.10 -6.20 -5.71
C ALA A 82 -15.96 -7.22 -5.85
N ALA A 83 -15.77 -7.72 -7.07
CA ALA A 83 -14.71 -8.72 -7.31
C ALA A 83 -13.33 -8.13 -7.05
N GLN A 84 -13.10 -6.88 -7.47
CA GLN A 84 -11.80 -6.25 -7.27
C GLN A 84 -11.57 -5.87 -5.81
N ARG A 85 -12.63 -5.50 -5.09
CA ARG A 85 -12.49 -5.22 -3.66
C ARG A 85 -12.10 -6.49 -2.90
N GLU A 86 -12.70 -7.62 -3.26
CA GLU A 86 -12.35 -8.89 -2.64
C GLU A 86 -10.91 -9.28 -2.96
N LYS A 87 -10.48 -9.04 -4.19
CA LYS A 87 -9.13 -9.35 -4.60
C LYS A 87 -8.11 -8.50 -3.84
N THR A 88 -8.38 -7.22 -3.67
CA THR A 88 -7.48 -6.32 -2.94
C THR A 88 -7.38 -6.74 -1.47
N ALA A 89 -8.50 -7.10 -0.86
CA ALA A 89 -8.49 -7.58 0.52
C ALA A 89 -7.70 -8.89 0.66
N ALA A 90 -7.83 -9.78 -0.33
CA ALA A 90 -7.10 -11.04 -0.33
C ALA A 90 -5.59 -10.80 -0.50
N GLU A 91 -5.21 -9.82 -1.33
CA GLU A 91 -3.81 -9.47 -1.49
C GLU A 91 -3.21 -8.95 -0.17
N LEU A 92 -3.97 -8.16 0.57
CA LEU A 92 -3.52 -7.67 1.86
C LEU A 92 -3.36 -8.80 2.86
N ALA A 93 -4.33 -9.70 2.92
CA ALA A 93 -4.28 -10.84 3.83
C ALA A 93 -3.08 -11.74 3.52
N GLU A 94 -2.82 -11.97 2.24
CA GLU A 94 -1.69 -12.78 1.82
C GLU A 94 -0.37 -12.11 2.19
N ALA A 95 -0.28 -10.79 2.01
CA ALA A 95 0.93 -10.06 2.34
C ALA A 95 1.21 -10.09 3.83
N HIS A 96 0.17 -9.98 4.66
CA HIS A 96 0.33 -10.09 6.11
C HIS A 96 0.81 -11.49 6.50
N LEU A 97 0.25 -12.51 5.87
CA LEU A 97 0.66 -13.88 6.17
C LEU A 97 2.12 -14.10 5.79
N ARG A 98 2.52 -13.59 4.63
CA ARG A 98 3.91 -13.70 4.20
C ARG A 98 4.87 -13.00 5.15
N LEU A 99 4.49 -11.81 5.63
CA LEU A 99 5.32 -11.09 6.58
C LEU A 99 5.45 -11.86 7.88
N HIS A 100 4.35 -12.42 8.35
CA HIS A 100 4.35 -13.23 9.56
C HIS A 100 5.30 -14.43 9.41
N THR A 101 5.22 -15.12 8.28
CA THR A 101 6.08 -16.27 8.00
C THR A 101 7.55 -15.86 7.94
N MET A 102 7.86 -14.74 7.29
CA MET A 102 9.23 -14.26 7.21
C MET A 102 9.79 -13.94 8.60
N ARG A 103 8.97 -13.34 9.46
CA ARG A 103 9.41 -13.00 10.81
C ARG A 103 9.58 -14.24 11.68
N GLN A 104 8.77 -15.26 11.46
CA GLN A 104 8.95 -16.53 12.17
C GLN A 104 10.25 -17.19 11.75
N GLU A 105 10.55 -17.17 10.47
CA GLU A 105 11.79 -17.75 9.98
C GLU A 105 13.01 -17.02 10.51
N SER A 106 12.93 -15.69 10.60
CA SER A 106 14.05 -14.92 11.13
C SER A 106 14.27 -15.17 12.62
N ALA A 107 13.21 -15.50 13.33
CA ALA A 107 13.32 -15.72 14.77
C ALA A 107 13.99 -17.04 15.09
N GLU A 108 14.10 -17.93 14.13
CA GLU A 108 14.83 -19.17 14.35
C GLU A 108 16.29 -19.00 14.02
#